data_cf09e2673c5c513839d86543de26934c
#
_entry.id   cf09e2673c5c513839d86543de26934c
#
_cell.length_a   1.000
_cell.length_b   1.000
_cell.length_c   1.000
_cell.angle_alpha   90.00
_cell.angle_beta   90.00
_cell.angle_gamma   90.00
#
_symmetry.space_group_name_H-M   'P 1'
#
loop_
_entity.id
_entity.type
_entity.pdbx_description
1 polymer ?
#
loop_
_entity_poly.entity_id
_entity_poly.type
_entity_poly.pdbx_seq_one_letter_code
_entity_poly.pdbx_strand_id
1 'polypeptide(L)'
;MPIMADQDHQNQTIIIGAGIVGSSLAYFLSKASPETNILVLDRSISDIVGSTGYAPGFVGQYNEKPSLTKLAVDSVKEYTKLNTGFSRVGGLELASTDAGTKTLQSRLDASKKAGLPARLLDETEIAKLELPIAGSNAGTAALFFPDDGVAEPKVLCSAYRSMASENGVRFQEASVSGIVMAGDAVTGVRLESGETISCSKLVLATGIWTASLLQKSSDIPSVPVVPVSHPYIYSKDRDHEVSPTPFMRWPESHVYARDHGARYGVGTYDHAPQHVSSPGHTATVPWRDELFNPAVTRAIANRFSADAGFTDHPPFGAEVIGGVFSVTPDNMPLLGPVAGVEGLWMAVAIWVTHAAGCAMLLEKMMLREAYDEDIAKDLDPGRFEGRSEEELEVTALKQYNDIYSTDC
;
A
#
# COMPACT_ATOMS: atom_id res chain seq x y z
N MET A 1 -49.86 0.04 -1.85
CA MET A 1 -48.87 0.14 -0.77
C MET A 1 -47.53 0.46 -1.43
N PRO A 2 -47.10 1.66 -1.41
CA PRO A 2 -45.72 1.98 -1.76
C PRO A 2 -44.98 2.42 -0.52
N ILE A 3 -43.62 2.29 -0.53
CA ILE A 3 -42.66 3.05 0.26
C ILE A 3 -42.42 2.54 1.69
N MET A 4 -41.76 1.38 1.79
CA MET A 4 -40.87 1.08 2.91
C MET A 4 -39.41 0.80 2.46
N ALA A 5 -39.13 0.79 1.15
CA ALA A 5 -37.79 0.52 0.62
C ALA A 5 -36.87 1.76 0.55
N ASP A 6 -37.38 2.96 0.78
CA ASP A 6 -36.64 4.20 0.48
C ASP A 6 -35.92 4.82 1.70
N GLN A 7 -36.28 4.45 2.93
CA GLN A 7 -35.62 5.02 4.12
C GLN A 7 -34.32 4.33 4.51
N ASP A 8 -34.18 3.05 4.22
CA ASP A 8 -32.96 2.28 4.53
C ASP A 8 -31.76 2.70 3.65
N HIS A 9 -32.02 3.23 2.47
CA HIS A 9 -30.98 3.64 1.53
C HIS A 9 -30.44 5.05 1.80
N GLN A 10 -31.19 5.91 2.48
CA GLN A 10 -30.78 7.29 2.79
C GLN A 10 -29.65 7.37 3.83
N ASN A 11 -29.43 6.35 4.65
CA ASN A 11 -28.37 6.29 5.66
C ASN A 11 -27.25 5.29 5.30
N GLN A 12 -27.20 4.83 4.05
CA GLN A 12 -26.21 3.85 3.63
C GLN A 12 -24.86 4.50 3.37
N THR A 13 -23.80 3.89 3.89
CA THR A 13 -22.41 4.17 3.50
C THR A 13 -21.97 3.15 2.47
N ILE A 14 -21.54 3.61 1.29
CA ILE A 14 -20.93 2.74 0.27
C ILE A 14 -19.42 2.93 0.30
N ILE A 15 -18.67 1.83 0.30
CA ILE A 15 -17.22 1.81 0.09
C ILE A 15 -16.96 1.13 -1.25
N ILE A 16 -16.33 1.82 -2.20
CA ILE A 16 -15.90 1.20 -3.46
C ILE A 16 -14.46 0.72 -3.32
N GLY A 17 -14.28 -0.59 -3.44
CA GLY A 17 -13.00 -1.28 -3.30
C GLY A 17 -12.91 -2.10 -2.02
N ALA A 18 -12.81 -3.43 -2.17
CA ALA A 18 -12.64 -4.39 -1.09
C ALA A 18 -11.19 -4.87 -0.95
N GLY A 19 -10.20 -4.04 -1.32
CA GLY A 19 -8.79 -4.23 -1.00
C GLY A 19 -8.52 -4.03 0.49
N ILE A 20 -7.25 -4.10 0.90
CA ILE A 20 -6.85 -3.98 2.32
C ILE A 20 -7.38 -2.67 2.96
N VAL A 21 -7.43 -1.56 2.22
CA VAL A 21 -7.89 -0.27 2.72
C VAL A 21 -9.40 -0.26 2.96
N GLY A 22 -10.21 -0.59 1.95
CA GLY A 22 -11.66 -0.59 2.08
C GLY A 22 -12.17 -1.65 3.05
N SER A 23 -11.52 -2.81 3.12
CA SER A 23 -11.88 -3.89 4.05
C SER A 23 -11.56 -3.53 5.50
N SER A 24 -10.40 -2.91 5.77
CA SER A 24 -10.07 -2.44 7.12
C SER A 24 -10.96 -1.28 7.55
N LEU A 25 -11.26 -0.33 6.64
CA LEU A 25 -12.20 0.76 6.94
C LEU A 25 -13.60 0.23 7.25
N ALA A 26 -14.11 -0.71 6.47
CA ALA A 26 -15.41 -1.35 6.72
C ALA A 26 -15.47 -2.00 8.11
N TYR A 27 -14.40 -2.68 8.51
CA TYR A 27 -14.27 -3.25 9.85
C TYR A 27 -14.29 -2.19 10.95
N PHE A 28 -13.45 -1.14 10.85
CA PHE A 28 -13.37 -0.14 11.91
C PHE A 28 -14.68 0.66 12.03
N LEU A 29 -15.28 1.07 10.92
CA LEU A 29 -16.57 1.75 10.92
C LEU A 29 -17.68 0.89 11.52
N SER A 30 -17.80 -0.37 11.11
CA SER A 30 -18.84 -1.26 11.63
C SER A 30 -18.66 -1.61 13.11
N LYS A 31 -17.41 -1.64 13.58
CA LYS A 31 -17.10 -1.86 14.98
C LYS A 31 -17.42 -0.66 15.86
N ALA A 32 -17.11 0.55 15.38
CA ALA A 32 -17.31 1.80 16.12
C ALA A 32 -18.78 2.26 16.07
N SER A 33 -19.50 1.99 14.97
CA SER A 33 -20.90 2.38 14.77
C SER A 33 -21.69 1.21 14.18
N PRO A 34 -22.12 0.23 15.03
CA PRO A 34 -22.80 -0.97 14.57
C PRO A 34 -24.16 -0.73 13.87
N GLU A 35 -24.76 0.43 14.08
CA GLU A 35 -25.99 0.86 13.41
C GLU A 35 -25.77 1.38 11.97
N THR A 36 -24.54 1.60 11.57
CA THR A 36 -24.24 2.10 10.23
C THR A 36 -24.44 1.00 9.19
N ASN A 37 -25.34 1.24 8.21
CA ASN A 37 -25.53 0.34 7.10
C ASN A 37 -24.37 0.50 6.09
N ILE A 38 -23.46 -0.47 6.05
CA ILE A 38 -22.27 -0.43 5.18
C ILE A 38 -22.38 -1.46 4.06
N LEU A 39 -22.22 -1.01 2.83
CA LEU A 39 -22.09 -1.84 1.64
C LEU A 39 -20.73 -1.61 1.00
N VAL A 40 -19.96 -2.68 0.86
CA VAL A 40 -18.68 -2.66 0.13
C VAL A 40 -18.88 -3.25 -1.25
N LEU A 41 -18.54 -2.48 -2.28
CA LEU A 41 -18.62 -2.89 -3.68
C LEU A 41 -17.22 -3.13 -4.24
N ASP A 42 -17.00 -4.25 -4.86
CA ASP A 42 -15.77 -4.52 -5.63
C ASP A 42 -16.12 -5.36 -6.86
N ARG A 43 -15.34 -5.24 -7.91
CA ARG A 43 -15.48 -6.04 -9.13
C ARG A 43 -15.16 -7.51 -8.92
N SER A 44 -14.44 -7.85 -7.86
CA SER A 44 -14.16 -9.23 -7.45
C SER A 44 -14.08 -9.35 -5.93
N ILE A 45 -15.01 -10.09 -5.35
CA ILE A 45 -15.01 -10.42 -3.92
C ILE A 45 -14.31 -11.75 -3.67
N SER A 46 -14.42 -12.71 -4.58
CA SER A 46 -13.75 -14.02 -4.46
C SER A 46 -12.23 -13.90 -4.50
N ASP A 47 -11.72 -13.01 -5.38
CA ASP A 47 -10.30 -12.82 -5.60
C ASP A 47 -9.86 -11.39 -5.26
N ILE A 48 -8.66 -11.24 -4.74
CA ILE A 48 -8.07 -9.92 -4.48
C ILE A 48 -7.23 -9.52 -5.69
N VAL A 49 -7.89 -8.92 -6.69
CA VAL A 49 -7.30 -8.59 -8.00
C VAL A 49 -6.58 -7.24 -8.03
N GLY A 50 -6.77 -6.40 -7.00
CA GLY A 50 -6.13 -5.10 -6.87
C GLY A 50 -4.68 -5.21 -6.37
N SER A 51 -4.02 -4.05 -6.16
CA SER A 51 -2.63 -3.97 -5.71
C SER A 51 -2.36 -4.74 -4.40
N THR A 52 -3.37 -4.88 -3.53
CA THR A 52 -3.31 -5.73 -2.34
C THR A 52 -2.93 -7.18 -2.67
N GLY A 53 -3.43 -7.71 -3.79
CA GLY A 53 -3.20 -9.08 -4.22
C GLY A 53 -1.78 -9.37 -4.69
N TYR A 54 -1.05 -8.32 -5.06
CA TYR A 54 0.30 -8.39 -5.64
C TYR A 54 1.36 -7.67 -4.80
N ALA A 55 0.96 -7.08 -3.66
CA ALA A 55 1.88 -6.37 -2.80
C ALA A 55 2.87 -7.36 -2.13
N PRO A 56 4.18 -7.06 -2.14
CA PRO A 56 5.18 -7.90 -1.49
C PRO A 56 5.01 -8.00 0.03
N GLY A 57 4.29 -7.09 0.65
CA GLY A 57 3.96 -7.14 2.07
C GLY A 57 5.08 -6.70 3.00
N PHE A 58 5.98 -5.88 2.55
CA PHE A 58 6.97 -5.21 3.37
C PHE A 58 6.29 -4.19 4.31
N VAL A 59 6.58 -4.21 5.61
CA VAL A 59 6.00 -3.31 6.62
C VAL A 59 7.12 -2.76 7.52
N GLY A 60 7.66 -1.60 7.10
CA GLY A 60 8.61 -0.82 7.87
C GLY A 60 7.92 0.35 8.55
N GLN A 61 8.18 0.58 9.83
CA GLN A 61 7.47 1.61 10.60
C GLN A 61 8.08 3.00 10.46
N TYR A 62 9.40 3.09 10.34
CA TYR A 62 10.06 4.39 10.24
C TYR A 62 9.97 4.99 8.83
N ASN A 63 9.56 6.24 8.77
CA ASN A 63 9.59 7.09 7.59
C ASN A 63 10.03 8.50 8.01
N GLU A 64 10.68 9.26 7.12
CA GLU A 64 11.08 10.65 7.35
C GLU A 64 9.88 11.57 7.58
N LYS A 65 8.72 11.22 7.05
CA LYS A 65 7.45 11.94 7.29
C LYS A 65 6.79 11.41 8.57
N PRO A 66 6.68 12.24 9.64
CA PRO A 66 6.13 11.78 10.92
C PRO A 66 4.72 11.19 10.81
N SER A 67 3.89 11.75 9.94
CA SER A 67 2.54 11.26 9.67
C SER A 67 2.54 9.81 9.17
N LEU A 68 3.44 9.46 8.25
CA LEU A 68 3.57 8.09 7.76
C LEU A 68 4.12 7.15 8.85
N THR A 69 5.11 7.58 9.64
CA THR A 69 5.60 6.81 10.79
C THR A 69 4.46 6.49 11.76
N LYS A 70 3.64 7.48 12.12
CA LYS A 70 2.51 7.28 13.05
C LYS A 70 1.50 6.29 12.50
N LEU A 71 1.12 6.42 11.22
CA LEU A 71 0.16 5.53 10.57
C LEU A 71 0.70 4.10 10.43
N ALA A 72 2.00 3.94 10.17
CA ALA A 72 2.65 2.63 10.12
C ALA A 72 2.66 1.96 11.49
N VAL A 73 3.03 2.69 12.55
CA VAL A 73 3.00 2.21 13.94
C VAL A 73 1.59 1.76 14.34
N ASP A 74 0.58 2.55 14.01
CA ASP A 74 -0.80 2.19 14.31
C ASP A 74 -1.27 0.98 13.49
N SER A 75 -0.86 0.87 12.23
CA SER A 75 -1.14 -0.32 11.41
C SER A 75 -0.51 -1.59 11.99
N VAL A 76 0.78 -1.54 12.38
CA VAL A 76 1.47 -2.68 12.99
C VAL A 76 0.82 -3.14 14.29
N LYS A 77 0.36 -2.19 15.13
CA LYS A 77 -0.39 -2.52 16.35
C LYS A 77 -1.66 -3.31 16.03
N GLU A 78 -2.42 -2.88 15.01
CA GLU A 78 -3.66 -3.56 14.61
C GLU A 78 -3.38 -4.91 13.94
N TYR A 79 -2.40 -5.00 13.05
CA TYR A 79 -2.00 -6.27 12.42
C TYR A 79 -1.53 -7.31 13.44
N THR A 80 -0.80 -6.85 14.47
CA THR A 80 -0.37 -7.75 15.57
C THR A 80 -1.57 -8.32 16.35
N LYS A 81 -2.63 -7.52 16.56
CA LYS A 81 -3.85 -7.97 17.26
C LYS A 81 -4.64 -9.03 16.49
N LEU A 82 -4.56 -9.01 15.16
CA LEU A 82 -5.23 -10.00 14.32
C LEU A 82 -4.67 -11.41 14.50
N ASN A 83 -3.44 -11.52 14.96
CA ASN A 83 -2.72 -12.79 15.14
C ASN A 83 -2.69 -13.67 13.87
N THR A 84 -2.80 -13.05 12.69
CA THR A 84 -2.72 -13.67 11.37
C THR A 84 -2.28 -12.66 10.34
N GLY A 85 -1.60 -13.10 9.29
CA GLY A 85 -1.22 -12.29 8.14
C GLY A 85 -0.15 -11.23 8.39
N PHE A 86 0.43 -11.14 9.60
CA PHE A 86 1.57 -10.29 9.91
C PHE A 86 2.57 -11.05 10.78
N SER A 87 3.84 -10.99 10.41
CA SER A 87 4.95 -11.60 11.14
C SER A 87 6.01 -10.54 11.45
N ARG A 88 6.30 -10.35 12.74
CA ARG A 88 7.34 -9.45 13.21
C ARG A 88 8.70 -10.14 13.08
N VAL A 89 9.32 -10.01 11.92
CA VAL A 89 10.62 -10.62 11.59
C VAL A 89 11.78 -9.62 11.68
N GLY A 90 11.48 -8.36 11.90
CA GLY A 90 12.42 -7.24 11.80
C GLY A 90 12.64 -6.76 10.38
N GLY A 91 13.28 -5.60 10.26
CA GLY A 91 13.67 -4.98 9.00
C GLY A 91 15.12 -4.52 9.04
N LEU A 92 15.82 -4.67 7.92
CA LEU A 92 17.22 -4.27 7.74
C LEU A 92 17.34 -3.25 6.62
N GLU A 93 18.03 -2.17 6.88
CA GLU A 93 18.54 -1.24 5.87
C GLU A 93 20.05 -1.42 5.79
N LEU A 94 20.54 -1.88 4.64
CA LEU A 94 21.92 -2.26 4.40
C LEU A 94 22.66 -1.15 3.66
N ALA A 95 23.86 -0.82 4.11
CA ALA A 95 24.77 0.13 3.48
C ALA A 95 26.07 -0.55 3.09
N SER A 96 26.60 -0.20 1.93
CA SER A 96 27.86 -0.71 1.40
C SER A 96 28.94 0.37 1.28
N THR A 97 28.58 1.63 1.49
CA THR A 97 29.48 2.78 1.39
C THR A 97 29.57 3.55 2.72
N ASP A 98 30.62 4.34 2.88
CA ASP A 98 30.76 5.25 4.03
C ASP A 98 29.64 6.31 4.05
N ALA A 99 29.17 6.75 2.89
CA ALA A 99 28.04 7.68 2.79
C ALA A 99 26.74 7.02 3.27
N GLY A 100 26.45 5.80 2.78
CA GLY A 100 25.32 5.01 3.24
C GLY A 100 25.35 4.74 4.73
N THR A 101 26.53 4.38 5.30
CA THR A 101 26.68 4.18 6.75
C THR A 101 26.36 5.45 7.55
N LYS A 102 26.77 6.62 7.07
CA LYS A 102 26.40 7.91 7.69
C LYS A 102 24.90 8.17 7.63
N THR A 103 24.28 7.84 6.50
CA THR A 103 22.83 7.92 6.34
C THR A 103 22.10 7.02 7.35
N LEU A 104 22.55 5.76 7.50
CA LEU A 104 21.97 4.85 8.51
C LEU A 104 22.12 5.40 9.93
N GLN A 105 23.24 6.06 10.27
CA GLN A 105 23.40 6.71 11.57
C GLN A 105 22.39 7.85 11.78
N SER A 106 22.20 8.71 10.77
CA SER A 106 21.20 9.78 10.83
C SER A 106 19.78 9.25 11.01
N ARG A 107 19.46 8.18 10.29
CA ARG A 107 18.16 7.50 10.39
C ARG A 107 17.96 6.83 11.75
N LEU A 108 19.02 6.24 12.35
CA LEU A 108 18.96 5.71 13.70
C LEU A 108 18.59 6.80 14.71
N ASP A 109 19.25 7.98 14.62
CA ASP A 109 18.99 9.07 15.54
C ASP A 109 17.56 9.63 15.38
N ALA A 110 17.08 9.72 14.15
CA ALA A 110 15.73 10.17 13.83
C ALA A 110 14.66 9.15 14.28
N SER A 111 14.87 7.85 14.02
CA SER A 111 13.94 6.80 14.46
C SER A 111 13.83 6.73 15.99
N LYS A 112 14.94 6.89 16.71
CA LYS A 112 14.91 6.98 18.18
C LYS A 112 14.13 8.19 18.69
N LYS A 113 14.25 9.35 18.01
CA LYS A 113 13.42 10.53 18.33
C LYS A 113 11.94 10.28 18.09
N ALA A 114 11.61 9.47 17.08
CA ALA A 114 10.25 9.03 16.81
C ALA A 114 9.76 7.93 17.79
N GLY A 115 10.58 7.51 18.76
CA GLY A 115 10.23 6.49 19.75
C GLY A 115 10.28 5.06 19.24
N LEU A 116 10.94 4.82 18.11
CA LEU A 116 11.07 3.48 17.52
C LEU A 116 12.36 2.80 17.99
N PRO A 117 12.31 1.52 18.38
CA PRO A 117 13.50 0.75 18.67
C PRO A 117 14.29 0.51 17.38
N ALA A 118 15.54 0.88 17.39
CA ALA A 118 16.45 0.64 16.28
C ALA A 118 17.89 0.55 16.77
N ARG A 119 18.73 -0.20 16.06
CA ARG A 119 20.16 -0.29 16.35
C ARG A 119 20.99 -0.53 15.10
N LEU A 120 22.21 -0.03 15.07
CA LEU A 120 23.17 -0.40 14.05
C LEU A 120 23.73 -1.81 14.33
N LEU A 121 23.98 -2.55 13.28
CA LEU A 121 24.69 -3.81 13.25
C LEU A 121 26.01 -3.60 12.50
N ASP A 122 27.07 -4.17 13.03
CA ASP A 122 28.33 -4.32 12.32
C ASP A 122 28.36 -5.56 11.44
N GLU A 123 29.39 -5.71 10.64
CA GLU A 123 29.58 -6.85 9.72
C GLU A 123 29.51 -8.21 10.42
N THR A 124 30.03 -8.31 11.65
CA THR A 124 30.01 -9.54 12.46
C THR A 124 28.59 -9.88 12.92
N GLU A 125 27.80 -8.87 13.29
CA GLU A 125 26.41 -9.04 13.70
C GLU A 125 25.51 -9.39 12.50
N ILE A 126 25.75 -8.77 11.34
CA ILE A 126 25.03 -9.08 10.08
C ILE A 126 25.28 -10.54 9.67
N ALA A 127 26.54 -10.99 9.74
CA ALA A 127 26.90 -12.38 9.40
C ALA A 127 26.17 -13.43 10.27
N LYS A 128 25.87 -13.11 11.54
CA LYS A 128 25.12 -14.01 12.45
C LYS A 128 23.63 -14.17 12.09
N LEU A 129 23.09 -13.31 11.22
CA LEU A 129 21.71 -13.40 10.79
C LEU A 129 21.51 -14.44 9.68
N GLU A 130 22.60 -15.03 9.15
CA GLU A 130 22.58 -16.06 8.10
C GLU A 130 21.68 -15.69 6.92
N LEU A 131 21.75 -14.41 6.52
CA LEU A 131 20.95 -13.89 5.41
C LEU A 131 21.40 -14.52 4.08
N PRO A 132 20.50 -14.68 3.09
CA PRO A 132 20.83 -15.22 1.77
C PRO A 132 21.62 -14.23 0.91
N ILE A 133 22.62 -13.60 1.50
CA ILE A 133 23.39 -12.50 0.89
C ILE A 133 24.80 -13.00 0.59
N ALA A 134 25.32 -12.68 -0.60
CA ALA A 134 26.64 -13.07 -1.02
C ALA A 134 27.73 -12.21 -0.34
N GLY A 135 28.59 -12.83 0.45
CA GLY A 135 29.90 -12.35 0.93
C GLY A 135 29.99 -10.86 1.25
N SER A 136 30.90 -10.15 0.58
CA SER A 136 31.17 -8.71 0.80
C SER A 136 29.99 -7.77 0.47
N ASN A 137 28.91 -8.26 -0.09
CA ASN A 137 27.73 -7.47 -0.42
C ASN A 137 26.63 -7.52 0.66
N ALA A 138 26.88 -8.20 1.77
CA ALA A 138 26.08 -8.14 2.98
C ALA A 138 26.03 -6.71 3.57
N GLY A 139 26.85 -5.78 3.01
CA GLY A 139 27.01 -4.43 3.56
C GLY A 139 28.07 -4.36 4.61
N THR A 140 28.59 -3.18 4.87
CA THR A 140 29.53 -2.89 5.97
C THR A 140 28.81 -2.49 7.25
N ALA A 141 27.54 -2.10 7.14
CA ALA A 141 26.67 -1.75 8.25
C ALA A 141 25.20 -2.00 7.89
N ALA A 142 24.39 -2.26 8.90
CA ALA A 142 22.94 -2.30 8.75
C ALA A 142 22.24 -1.56 9.87
N LEU A 143 21.13 -0.89 9.58
CA LEU A 143 20.19 -0.39 10.56
C LEU A 143 19.08 -1.41 10.72
N PHE A 144 18.93 -1.94 11.94
CA PHE A 144 17.94 -2.96 12.28
C PHE A 144 16.79 -2.38 13.08
N PHE A 145 15.58 -2.60 12.59
CA PHE A 145 14.31 -2.27 13.24
C PHE A 145 13.64 -3.58 13.71
N PRO A 146 13.69 -3.91 15.00
CA PRO A 146 13.19 -5.20 15.51
C PRO A 146 11.67 -5.35 15.45
N ASP A 147 10.94 -4.24 15.46
CA ASP A 147 9.48 -4.23 15.45
C ASP A 147 8.87 -4.14 14.04
N ASP A 148 9.69 -4.03 13.02
CA ASP A 148 9.26 -4.14 11.63
C ASP A 148 8.91 -5.60 11.27
N GLY A 149 8.25 -5.78 10.14
CA GLY A 149 7.86 -7.11 9.76
C GLY A 149 7.37 -7.26 8.33
N VAL A 150 6.80 -8.41 8.06
CA VAL A 150 6.22 -8.74 6.77
C VAL A 150 4.74 -9.08 6.93
N ALA A 151 3.95 -8.60 5.99
CA ALA A 151 2.52 -8.91 5.89
C ALA A 151 2.27 -9.92 4.77
N GLU A 152 1.24 -10.74 4.95
CA GLU A 152 0.55 -11.45 3.89
C GLU A 152 -0.72 -10.65 3.53
N PRO A 153 -0.66 -9.74 2.55
CA PRO A 153 -1.72 -8.74 2.36
C PRO A 153 -3.07 -9.35 2.04
N LYS A 154 -3.10 -10.47 1.32
CA LYS A 154 -4.34 -11.22 1.04
C LYS A 154 -4.96 -11.79 2.32
N VAL A 155 -4.13 -12.30 3.22
CA VAL A 155 -4.58 -12.87 4.52
C VAL A 155 -5.15 -11.77 5.41
N LEU A 156 -4.43 -10.65 5.55
CA LEU A 156 -4.90 -9.48 6.31
C LEU A 156 -6.23 -8.94 5.75
N CYS A 157 -6.31 -8.79 4.42
CA CYS A 157 -7.51 -8.30 3.75
C CYS A 157 -8.70 -9.23 4.01
N SER A 158 -8.50 -10.56 3.89
CA SER A 158 -9.54 -11.56 4.16
C SER A 158 -9.98 -11.55 5.62
N ALA A 159 -9.05 -11.39 6.56
CA ALA A 159 -9.38 -11.26 7.99
C ALA A 159 -10.25 -10.03 8.27
N TYR A 160 -9.92 -8.86 7.72
CA TYR A 160 -10.75 -7.66 7.86
C TYR A 160 -12.13 -7.84 7.21
N ARG A 161 -12.23 -8.47 6.03
CA ARG A 161 -13.51 -8.78 5.38
C ARG A 161 -14.38 -9.67 6.28
N SER A 162 -13.81 -10.73 6.86
CA SER A 162 -14.53 -11.64 7.76
C SER A 162 -15.08 -10.89 8.97
N MET A 163 -14.21 -10.17 9.68
CA MET A 163 -14.62 -9.40 10.87
C MET A 163 -15.65 -8.32 10.56
N ALA A 164 -15.53 -7.64 9.40
CA ALA A 164 -16.52 -6.67 8.97
C ALA A 164 -17.87 -7.34 8.67
N SER A 165 -17.86 -8.51 8.01
CA SER A 165 -19.07 -9.28 7.73
C SER A 165 -19.75 -9.77 9.02
N GLU A 166 -18.99 -10.20 10.02
CA GLU A 166 -19.49 -10.56 11.36
C GLU A 166 -20.18 -9.38 12.06
N ASN A 167 -19.73 -8.16 11.78
CA ASN A 167 -20.36 -6.92 12.23
C ASN A 167 -21.55 -6.45 11.34
N GLY A 168 -21.98 -7.26 10.35
CA GLY A 168 -23.13 -6.95 9.51
C GLY A 168 -22.81 -6.16 8.23
N VAL A 169 -21.53 -5.92 7.89
CA VAL A 169 -21.16 -5.31 6.62
C VAL A 169 -21.46 -6.26 5.45
N ARG A 170 -22.09 -5.71 4.41
CA ARG A 170 -22.38 -6.47 3.19
C ARG A 170 -21.27 -6.24 2.17
N PHE A 171 -20.72 -7.31 1.61
CA PHE A 171 -19.81 -7.29 0.48
C PHE A 171 -20.55 -7.79 -0.77
N GLN A 172 -20.53 -6.99 -1.82
CA GLN A 172 -21.22 -7.31 -3.07
C GLN A 172 -20.26 -7.18 -4.25
N GLU A 173 -20.19 -8.24 -5.06
CA GLU A 173 -19.44 -8.21 -6.31
C GLU A 173 -20.21 -7.38 -7.34
N ALA A 174 -19.64 -6.23 -7.70
CA ALA A 174 -20.19 -5.30 -8.67
C ALA A 174 -19.14 -4.32 -9.18
N SER A 175 -19.16 -4.03 -10.48
CA SER A 175 -18.33 -2.98 -11.09
C SER A 175 -19.09 -1.67 -11.09
N VAL A 176 -18.51 -0.65 -10.42
CA VAL A 176 -19.06 0.71 -10.41
C VAL A 176 -18.58 1.45 -11.66
N SER A 177 -19.52 1.99 -12.43
CA SER A 177 -19.27 2.75 -13.66
C SER A 177 -19.29 4.27 -13.47
N GLY A 178 -19.84 4.78 -12.37
CA GLY A 178 -19.89 6.23 -12.10
C GLY A 178 -20.50 6.55 -10.74
N ILE A 179 -20.35 7.82 -10.35
CA ILE A 179 -20.90 8.40 -9.12
C ILE A 179 -22.14 9.19 -9.46
N VAL A 180 -23.18 9.09 -8.67
CA VAL A 180 -24.45 9.81 -8.87
C VAL A 180 -24.50 11.00 -7.90
N MET A 181 -24.70 12.19 -8.46
CA MET A 181 -24.73 13.46 -7.74
C MET A 181 -26.13 14.10 -7.79
N ALA A 182 -26.46 14.86 -6.77
CA ALA A 182 -27.59 15.80 -6.78
C ALA A 182 -27.09 17.15 -6.23
N GLY A 183 -26.86 18.13 -7.12
CA GLY A 183 -26.10 19.32 -6.76
C GLY A 183 -24.68 18.95 -6.32
N ASP A 184 -24.24 19.44 -5.19
CA ASP A 184 -22.90 19.20 -4.64
C ASP A 184 -22.83 17.93 -3.76
N ALA A 185 -23.92 17.16 -3.63
CA ALA A 185 -23.99 16.00 -2.77
C ALA A 185 -23.94 14.68 -3.55
N VAL A 186 -23.21 13.71 -3.05
CA VAL A 186 -23.28 12.32 -3.52
C VAL A 186 -24.61 11.70 -3.08
N THR A 187 -25.32 11.07 -4.00
CA THR A 187 -26.59 10.37 -3.72
C THR A 187 -26.57 8.89 -4.05
N GLY A 188 -25.50 8.40 -4.68
CA GLY A 188 -25.37 6.98 -5.01
C GLY A 188 -24.23 6.66 -5.96
N VAL A 189 -24.23 5.42 -6.41
CA VAL A 189 -23.31 4.91 -7.44
C VAL A 189 -24.09 4.22 -8.54
N ARG A 190 -23.58 4.31 -9.77
CA ARG A 190 -24.09 3.57 -10.93
C ARG A 190 -23.20 2.36 -11.19
N LEU A 191 -23.81 1.20 -11.35
CA LEU A 191 -23.11 -0.03 -11.71
C LEU A 191 -23.01 -0.17 -13.24
N GLU A 192 -22.09 -1.01 -13.71
CA GLU A 192 -21.98 -1.37 -15.13
C GLU A 192 -23.25 -2.09 -15.64
N SER A 193 -24.01 -2.74 -14.76
CA SER A 193 -25.32 -3.33 -15.07
C SER A 193 -26.39 -2.28 -15.44
N GLY A 194 -26.15 -1.00 -15.17
CA GLY A 194 -27.11 0.10 -15.27
C GLY A 194 -27.92 0.35 -14.00
N GLU A 195 -27.83 -0.51 -13.00
CA GLU A 195 -28.44 -0.33 -11.68
C GLU A 195 -27.81 0.88 -10.95
N THR A 196 -28.63 1.58 -10.18
CA THR A 196 -28.16 2.64 -9.27
C THR A 196 -28.43 2.22 -7.84
N ILE A 197 -27.41 2.33 -6.98
CA ILE A 197 -27.50 2.08 -5.54
C ILE A 197 -27.33 3.41 -4.82
N SER A 198 -28.33 3.80 -4.01
CA SER A 198 -28.35 5.06 -3.28
C SER A 198 -27.48 5.01 -2.02
N CYS A 199 -26.86 6.14 -1.66
CA CYS A 199 -26.13 6.30 -0.41
C CYS A 199 -26.12 7.76 0.04
N SER A 200 -25.83 7.99 1.32
CA SER A 200 -25.55 9.31 1.89
C SER A 200 -24.06 9.58 2.09
N LYS A 201 -23.24 8.53 2.12
CA LYS A 201 -21.80 8.62 2.19
C LYS A 201 -21.17 7.63 1.20
N LEU A 202 -20.18 8.11 0.46
CA LEU A 202 -19.41 7.31 -0.48
C LEU A 202 -17.94 7.43 -0.17
N VAL A 203 -17.26 6.28 -0.02
CA VAL A 203 -15.80 6.23 0.16
C VAL A 203 -15.16 5.60 -1.06
N LEU A 204 -14.21 6.29 -1.66
CA LEU A 204 -13.37 5.78 -2.72
C LEU A 204 -12.13 5.09 -2.11
N ALA A 205 -12.11 3.77 -2.11
CA ALA A 205 -10.95 2.93 -1.77
C ALA A 205 -10.45 2.18 -3.04
N THR A 206 -10.53 2.85 -4.18
CA THR A 206 -10.43 2.29 -5.53
C THR A 206 -9.00 2.11 -6.04
N GLY A 207 -8.00 2.41 -5.20
CA GLY A 207 -6.58 2.19 -5.52
C GLY A 207 -6.18 2.78 -6.88
N ILE A 208 -5.57 1.97 -7.72
CA ILE A 208 -5.08 2.37 -9.06
C ILE A 208 -6.19 2.76 -10.05
N TRP A 209 -7.46 2.47 -9.77
CA TRP A 209 -8.59 2.80 -10.65
C TRP A 209 -9.27 4.13 -10.29
N THR A 210 -8.76 4.85 -9.29
CA THR A 210 -9.38 6.09 -8.80
C THR A 210 -9.50 7.14 -9.90
N ALA A 211 -8.41 7.45 -10.59
CA ALA A 211 -8.41 8.47 -11.65
C ALA A 211 -9.39 8.11 -12.76
N SER A 212 -9.43 6.85 -13.21
CA SER A 212 -10.34 6.41 -14.27
C SER A 212 -11.81 6.43 -13.86
N LEU A 213 -12.13 6.25 -12.57
CA LEU A 213 -13.50 6.39 -12.07
C LEU A 213 -13.92 7.87 -12.00
N LEU A 214 -13.04 8.74 -11.51
CA LEU A 214 -13.30 10.17 -11.41
C LEU A 214 -13.44 10.86 -12.76
N GLN A 215 -12.67 10.47 -13.77
CA GLN A 215 -12.79 10.98 -15.14
C GLN A 215 -14.20 10.78 -15.76
N LYS A 216 -14.97 9.82 -15.25
CA LYS A 216 -16.36 9.59 -15.67
C LYS A 216 -17.37 10.49 -14.94
N SER A 217 -16.93 11.35 -14.05
CA SER A 217 -17.74 12.19 -13.16
C SER A 217 -17.22 13.63 -13.23
N SER A 218 -17.74 14.42 -14.17
CA SER A 218 -17.26 15.78 -14.48
C SER A 218 -17.36 16.78 -13.31
N ASP A 219 -18.20 16.47 -12.34
CA ASP A 219 -18.51 17.38 -11.21
C ASP A 219 -17.63 17.12 -9.97
N ILE A 220 -16.70 16.14 -10.07
CA ILE A 220 -15.79 15.80 -8.97
C ILE A 220 -14.36 16.15 -9.38
N PRO A 221 -13.62 16.88 -8.52
CA PRO A 221 -12.23 17.23 -8.80
C PRO A 221 -11.36 15.99 -9.09
N SER A 222 -10.48 16.09 -10.09
CA SER A 222 -9.45 15.07 -10.32
C SER A 222 -8.44 15.06 -9.18
N VAL A 223 -7.83 13.91 -8.94
CA VAL A 223 -6.79 13.77 -7.91
C VAL A 223 -5.55 13.09 -8.51
N PRO A 224 -4.33 13.46 -8.07
CA PRO A 224 -3.10 12.98 -8.65
C PRO A 224 -2.73 11.58 -8.10
N VAL A 225 -3.52 10.59 -8.49
CA VAL A 225 -3.24 9.18 -8.24
C VAL A 225 -2.71 8.57 -9.52
N VAL A 226 -1.41 8.30 -9.56
CA VAL A 226 -0.71 7.82 -10.76
C VAL A 226 -0.40 6.33 -10.61
N PRO A 227 -1.03 5.45 -11.40
CA PRO A 227 -0.69 4.03 -11.42
C PRO A 227 0.66 3.81 -12.09
N VAL A 228 1.57 3.09 -11.43
CA VAL A 228 2.92 2.82 -11.92
C VAL A 228 3.21 1.33 -11.87
N SER A 229 3.82 0.79 -12.93
CA SER A 229 4.24 -0.61 -12.94
C SER A 229 5.54 -0.80 -12.16
N HIS A 230 5.65 -1.94 -11.48
CA HIS A 230 6.76 -2.27 -10.60
C HIS A 230 7.16 -3.74 -10.77
N PRO A 231 8.45 -4.05 -11.02
CA PRO A 231 8.91 -5.42 -11.16
C PRO A 231 9.08 -6.08 -9.79
N TYR A 232 8.58 -7.30 -9.69
CA TYR A 232 8.87 -8.18 -8.57
C TYR A 232 9.14 -9.60 -9.08
N ILE A 233 10.14 -10.25 -8.55
CA ILE A 233 10.50 -11.61 -8.94
C ILE A 233 10.62 -12.51 -7.71
N TYR A 234 10.29 -13.77 -7.90
CA TYR A 234 10.52 -14.82 -6.92
C TYR A 234 11.66 -15.74 -7.34
N SER A 235 12.49 -16.14 -6.37
CA SER A 235 13.45 -17.20 -6.56
C SER A 235 12.74 -18.54 -6.84
N LYS A 236 13.51 -19.57 -7.18
CA LYS A 236 13.04 -20.95 -7.13
C LYS A 236 12.67 -21.33 -5.69
N ASP A 237 11.75 -22.27 -5.57
CA ASP A 237 11.39 -22.79 -4.26
C ASP A 237 12.60 -23.53 -3.61
N ARG A 238 12.70 -23.39 -2.31
CA ARG A 238 13.67 -24.09 -1.47
C ARG A 238 13.14 -25.47 -1.10
N ASP A 239 14.04 -26.42 -0.98
CA ASP A 239 13.70 -27.82 -0.62
C ASP A 239 13.26 -27.96 0.85
N HIS A 240 13.47 -26.94 1.67
CA HIS A 240 13.12 -26.93 3.09
C HIS A 240 12.75 -25.53 3.57
N GLU A 241 11.87 -25.46 4.55
CA GLU A 241 11.57 -24.22 5.26
C GLU A 241 12.75 -23.84 6.15
N VAL A 242 13.06 -22.55 6.17
CA VAL A 242 14.02 -21.93 7.08
C VAL A 242 13.31 -20.97 8.01
N SER A 243 13.94 -20.63 9.12
CA SER A 243 13.43 -19.60 10.02
C SER A 243 13.26 -18.29 9.25
N PRO A 244 12.14 -17.58 9.44
CA PRO A 244 11.92 -16.31 8.77
C PRO A 244 13.07 -15.34 9.03
N THR A 245 13.62 -14.76 7.98
CA THR A 245 14.65 -13.73 8.08
C THR A 245 14.01 -12.33 8.08
N PRO A 246 14.69 -11.31 8.67
CA PRO A 246 14.28 -9.93 8.47
C PRO A 246 14.17 -9.59 6.99
N PHE A 247 13.22 -8.74 6.63
CA PHE A 247 13.27 -8.19 5.28
C PHE A 247 14.47 -7.26 5.12
N MET A 248 14.93 -7.07 3.89
CA MET A 248 16.14 -6.34 3.57
C MET A 248 15.85 -5.21 2.60
N ARG A 249 16.46 -4.05 2.82
CA ARG A 249 16.52 -2.93 1.87
C ARG A 249 17.97 -2.54 1.63
N TRP A 250 18.26 -2.18 0.38
CA TRP A 250 19.49 -1.51 -0.02
C TRP A 250 19.13 -0.13 -0.61
N PRO A 251 18.99 0.90 0.24
CA PRO A 251 18.58 2.24 -0.23
C PRO A 251 19.48 2.79 -1.34
N GLU A 252 20.79 2.62 -1.21
CA GLU A 252 21.79 3.07 -2.20
C GLU A 252 21.60 2.50 -3.61
N SER A 253 20.85 1.44 -3.75
CA SER A 253 20.61 0.76 -5.04
C SER A 253 19.15 0.54 -5.35
N HIS A 254 18.25 1.14 -4.54
CA HIS A 254 16.80 1.07 -4.71
C HIS A 254 16.25 -0.36 -4.79
N VAL A 255 16.83 -1.29 -4.04
CA VAL A 255 16.46 -2.72 -4.01
C VAL A 255 15.88 -3.09 -2.65
N TYR A 256 14.94 -4.00 -2.65
CA TYR A 256 14.44 -4.65 -1.45
C TYR A 256 14.17 -6.13 -1.68
N ALA A 257 14.23 -6.91 -0.61
CA ALA A 257 13.96 -8.33 -0.65
C ALA A 257 13.26 -8.82 0.62
N ARG A 258 12.47 -9.86 0.49
CA ARG A 258 11.86 -10.54 1.63
C ARG A 258 11.87 -12.07 1.46
N ASP A 259 11.82 -12.74 2.58
CA ASP A 259 11.55 -14.17 2.68
C ASP A 259 10.02 -14.41 2.64
N HIS A 260 9.57 -15.27 1.74
CA HIS A 260 8.19 -15.74 1.61
C HIS A 260 8.00 -17.17 2.14
N GLY A 261 8.92 -17.68 2.99
CA GLY A 261 8.91 -19.05 3.49
C GLY A 261 9.58 -20.01 2.50
N ALA A 262 8.88 -20.48 1.50
CA ALA A 262 9.44 -21.39 0.51
C ALA A 262 10.43 -20.72 -0.46
N ARG A 263 10.39 -19.41 -0.65
CA ARG A 263 11.20 -18.69 -1.65
C ARG A 263 11.50 -17.26 -1.23
N TYR A 264 12.50 -16.64 -1.84
CA TYR A 264 12.76 -15.21 -1.71
C TYR A 264 12.05 -14.43 -2.79
N GLY A 265 11.69 -13.18 -2.48
CA GLY A 265 11.17 -12.22 -3.44
C GLY A 265 12.04 -10.97 -3.45
N VAL A 266 12.24 -10.38 -4.64
CA VAL A 266 13.04 -9.16 -4.86
C VAL A 266 12.27 -8.18 -5.71
N GLY A 267 12.26 -6.92 -5.29
CA GLY A 267 11.77 -5.79 -6.05
C GLY A 267 12.84 -4.71 -6.19
N THR A 268 12.70 -3.88 -7.19
CA THR A 268 13.62 -2.76 -7.43
C THR A 268 12.92 -1.56 -8.03
N TYR A 269 13.33 -0.37 -7.61
CA TYR A 269 12.93 0.93 -8.16
C TYR A 269 13.97 1.50 -9.13
N ASP A 270 15.06 0.75 -9.41
CA ASP A 270 16.16 1.18 -10.30
C ASP A 270 15.82 0.98 -11.78
N HIS A 271 14.72 1.56 -12.23
CA HIS A 271 14.29 1.61 -13.63
C HIS A 271 13.46 2.87 -13.90
N ALA A 272 13.29 3.23 -15.18
CA ALA A 272 12.41 4.34 -15.52
C ALA A 272 10.96 4.04 -15.11
N PRO A 273 10.29 4.95 -14.39
CA PRO A 273 8.90 4.74 -13.98
C PRO A 273 7.99 4.62 -15.21
N GLN A 274 7.04 3.70 -15.16
CA GLN A 274 6.12 3.46 -16.27
C GLN A 274 4.69 3.72 -15.80
N HIS A 275 4.12 4.83 -16.25
CA HIS A 275 2.73 5.14 -16.04
C HIS A 275 1.83 4.10 -16.71
N VAL A 276 0.83 3.62 -16.01
CA VAL A 276 -0.21 2.71 -16.50
C VAL A 276 -1.52 3.47 -16.59
N SER A 277 -1.70 4.22 -17.67
CA SER A 277 -2.85 5.13 -17.87
C SER A 277 -4.20 4.41 -17.87
N SER A 278 -4.24 3.15 -18.23
CA SER A 278 -5.44 2.31 -18.25
C SER A 278 -5.18 0.97 -17.57
N PRO A 279 -5.23 0.92 -16.23
CA PRO A 279 -5.12 -0.35 -15.51
C PRO A 279 -6.20 -1.35 -15.96
N GLY A 280 -5.79 -2.60 -16.22
CA GLY A 280 -6.69 -3.67 -16.60
C GLY A 280 -7.62 -4.12 -15.45
N HIS A 281 -8.18 -5.33 -15.60
CA HIS A 281 -9.01 -5.94 -14.54
C HIS A 281 -8.20 -6.25 -13.28
N THR A 282 -6.93 -6.62 -13.43
CA THR A 282 -5.99 -6.93 -12.35
C THR A 282 -4.95 -5.82 -12.20
N ALA A 283 -4.37 -5.68 -11.01
CA ALA A 283 -3.27 -4.74 -10.76
C ALA A 283 -1.92 -5.30 -11.23
N THR A 284 -1.88 -5.76 -12.48
CA THR A 284 -0.67 -6.24 -13.15
C THR A 284 -0.62 -5.79 -14.60
N VAL A 285 0.58 -5.71 -15.13
CA VAL A 285 0.86 -5.53 -16.56
C VAL A 285 1.75 -6.66 -17.05
N PRO A 286 1.77 -6.95 -18.36
CA PRO A 286 2.72 -7.88 -18.93
C PRO A 286 4.16 -7.50 -18.56
N TRP A 287 4.99 -8.49 -18.27
CA TRP A 287 6.41 -8.28 -18.02
C TRP A 287 7.10 -7.69 -19.25
N ARG A 288 7.97 -6.71 -19.04
CA ARG A 288 8.71 -6.00 -20.11
C ARG A 288 10.19 -6.26 -19.96
N ASP A 289 10.71 -7.21 -20.78
CA ASP A 289 12.10 -7.66 -20.72
C ASP A 289 13.08 -6.48 -20.89
N GLU A 290 12.82 -5.59 -21.84
CA GLU A 290 13.69 -4.46 -22.16
C GLU A 290 13.80 -3.44 -21.01
N LEU A 291 12.80 -3.39 -20.14
CA LEU A 291 12.75 -2.45 -19.02
C LEU A 291 13.17 -3.11 -17.70
N PHE A 292 12.59 -4.26 -17.39
CA PHE A 292 12.74 -4.86 -16.08
C PHE A 292 13.95 -5.77 -15.95
N ASN A 293 14.31 -6.54 -16.99
CA ASN A 293 15.45 -7.46 -16.91
C ASN A 293 16.77 -6.76 -16.54
N PRO A 294 17.15 -5.61 -17.12
CA PRO A 294 18.38 -4.92 -16.72
C PRO A 294 18.37 -4.46 -15.25
N ALA A 295 17.24 -3.94 -14.77
CA ALA A 295 17.09 -3.49 -13.39
C ALA A 295 17.16 -4.65 -12.40
N VAL A 296 16.45 -5.74 -12.69
CA VAL A 296 16.44 -6.95 -11.88
C VAL A 296 17.81 -7.63 -11.86
N THR A 297 18.51 -7.69 -13.01
CA THR A 297 19.89 -8.19 -13.05
C THR A 297 20.80 -7.41 -12.09
N ARG A 298 20.75 -6.07 -12.14
CA ARG A 298 21.52 -5.25 -11.19
C ARG A 298 21.08 -5.45 -9.74
N ALA A 299 19.78 -5.64 -9.50
CA ALA A 299 19.25 -5.88 -8.17
C ALA A 299 19.76 -7.20 -7.56
N ILE A 300 19.93 -8.25 -8.37
CA ILE A 300 20.36 -9.56 -7.90
C ILE A 300 21.88 -9.67 -7.93
N ALA A 301 22.53 -9.08 -8.94
CA ALA A 301 23.96 -9.23 -9.15
C ALA A 301 24.77 -8.91 -7.90
N ASN A 302 25.62 -9.85 -7.50
CA ASN A 302 26.50 -9.74 -6.32
C ASN A 302 25.80 -9.54 -4.96
N ARG A 303 24.46 -9.61 -4.86
CA ARG A 303 23.74 -9.45 -3.57
C ARG A 303 23.33 -10.77 -2.96
N PHE A 304 22.96 -11.75 -3.77
CA PHE A 304 22.43 -13.01 -3.28
C PHE A 304 23.42 -14.15 -3.47
N SER A 305 23.44 -15.07 -2.49
CA SER A 305 24.18 -16.32 -2.61
C SER A 305 23.53 -17.24 -3.66
N ALA A 306 24.30 -18.19 -4.18
CA ALA A 306 23.77 -19.18 -5.11
C ALA A 306 22.58 -19.97 -4.53
N ASP A 307 22.58 -20.19 -3.21
CA ASP A 307 21.55 -20.94 -2.49
C ASP A 307 20.24 -20.14 -2.36
N ALA A 308 20.24 -18.83 -2.67
CA ALA A 308 19.03 -18.03 -2.71
C ALA A 308 18.07 -18.39 -3.86
N GLY A 309 18.55 -19.17 -4.83
CA GLY A 309 17.73 -19.69 -5.92
C GLY A 309 17.42 -18.71 -7.05
N PHE A 310 18.12 -17.56 -7.09
CA PHE A 310 18.11 -16.63 -8.24
C PHE A 310 19.14 -17.09 -9.28
N THR A 311 18.93 -16.68 -10.55
CA THR A 311 19.82 -17.01 -11.66
C THR A 311 20.31 -15.72 -12.33
N ASP A 312 21.50 -15.77 -12.95
CA ASP A 312 22.10 -14.63 -13.64
C ASP A 312 21.46 -14.32 -15.01
N HIS A 313 20.52 -15.17 -15.43
CA HIS A 313 19.88 -15.06 -16.75
C HIS A 313 18.36 -15.12 -16.64
N PRO A 314 17.63 -14.43 -17.54
CA PRO A 314 16.16 -14.52 -17.61
C PRO A 314 15.67 -15.97 -17.86
N PRO A 315 14.58 -16.35 -17.22
CA PRO A 315 13.93 -15.65 -16.13
C PRO A 315 14.76 -15.78 -14.84
N PHE A 316 15.07 -14.67 -14.20
CA PHE A 316 15.95 -14.61 -12.99
C PHE A 316 15.44 -15.40 -11.80
N GLY A 317 14.22 -15.89 -11.86
CA GLY A 317 13.57 -16.72 -10.85
C GLY A 317 12.51 -17.63 -11.46
N ALA A 318 11.68 -18.21 -10.60
CA ALA A 318 10.58 -19.08 -11.01
C ALA A 318 9.35 -18.31 -11.49
N GLU A 319 9.15 -17.07 -11.01
CA GLU A 319 8.00 -16.24 -11.32
C GLU A 319 8.40 -14.77 -11.39
N VAL A 320 7.84 -14.05 -12.34
CA VAL A 320 8.04 -12.60 -12.54
C VAL A 320 6.69 -11.90 -12.56
N ILE A 321 6.59 -10.75 -11.89
CA ILE A 321 5.35 -9.98 -11.79
C ILE A 321 5.64 -8.53 -12.17
N GLY A 322 4.92 -8.01 -13.15
CA GLY A 322 4.76 -6.58 -13.40
C GLY A 322 3.58 -6.07 -12.56
N GLY A 323 3.78 -5.82 -11.28
CA GLY A 323 2.74 -5.30 -10.39
C GLY A 323 2.40 -3.85 -10.72
N VAL A 324 1.20 -3.40 -10.34
CA VAL A 324 0.79 -1.99 -10.46
C VAL A 324 0.34 -1.47 -9.11
N PHE A 325 0.88 -0.32 -8.70
CA PHE A 325 0.45 0.37 -7.51
C PHE A 325 0.36 1.88 -7.77
N SER A 326 -0.24 2.62 -6.84
CA SER A 326 -0.43 4.07 -6.97
C SER A 326 0.69 4.84 -6.29
N VAL A 327 1.16 5.91 -6.93
CA VAL A 327 1.97 6.96 -6.34
C VAL A 327 1.25 8.30 -6.42
N THR A 328 1.65 9.22 -5.55
CA THR A 328 1.21 10.62 -5.50
C THR A 328 2.44 11.53 -5.63
N PRO A 329 2.27 12.84 -5.91
CA PRO A 329 3.39 13.76 -6.06
C PRO A 329 4.31 13.88 -4.83
N ASP A 330 3.87 13.43 -3.67
CA ASP A 330 4.62 13.46 -2.41
C ASP A 330 4.77 12.10 -1.74
N ASN A 331 4.39 11.02 -2.43
CA ASN A 331 4.35 9.65 -1.90
C ASN A 331 3.52 9.48 -0.61
N MET A 332 2.54 10.38 -0.38
CA MET A 332 1.63 10.27 0.76
C MET A 332 0.21 9.90 0.31
N PRO A 333 -0.55 9.19 1.14
CA PRO A 333 -1.96 8.90 0.89
C PRO A 333 -2.80 10.14 0.58
N LEU A 334 -3.91 9.95 -0.13
CA LEU A 334 -5.02 10.89 -0.19
C LEU A 334 -6.14 10.34 0.69
N LEU A 335 -6.39 11.00 1.82
CA LEU A 335 -7.30 10.52 2.85
C LEU A 335 -8.12 11.67 3.44
N GLY A 336 -9.44 11.56 3.41
CA GLY A 336 -10.32 12.55 4.00
C GLY A 336 -11.55 12.87 3.14
N PRO A 337 -12.34 13.89 3.52
CA PRO A 337 -13.44 14.37 2.72
C PRO A 337 -12.94 15.04 1.44
N VAL A 338 -13.72 14.94 0.37
CA VAL A 338 -13.43 15.65 -0.88
C VAL A 338 -14.07 17.03 -0.81
N ALA A 339 -13.24 18.08 -0.88
CA ALA A 339 -13.72 19.45 -0.79
C ALA A 339 -14.75 19.76 -1.89
N GLY A 340 -15.83 20.47 -1.52
CA GLY A 340 -16.90 20.83 -2.45
C GLY A 340 -17.85 19.70 -2.85
N VAL A 341 -17.68 18.47 -2.31
CA VAL A 341 -18.56 17.32 -2.61
C VAL A 341 -19.07 16.71 -1.30
N GLU A 342 -20.31 17.04 -0.93
CA GLU A 342 -20.92 16.52 0.30
C GLU A 342 -21.09 15.00 0.22
N GLY A 343 -20.70 14.31 1.29
CA GLY A 343 -20.82 12.86 1.42
C GLY A 343 -19.73 12.05 0.72
N LEU A 344 -18.82 12.68 -0.03
CA LEU A 344 -17.71 11.98 -0.70
C LEU A 344 -16.44 11.98 0.16
N TRP A 345 -15.87 10.80 0.32
CA TRP A 345 -14.63 10.54 1.06
C TRP A 345 -13.63 9.79 0.20
N MET A 346 -12.35 9.98 0.48
CA MET A 346 -11.26 9.33 -0.25
C MET A 346 -10.33 8.59 0.69
N ALA A 347 -9.86 7.42 0.26
CA ALA A 347 -8.85 6.59 0.93
C ALA A 347 -8.05 5.85 -0.14
N VAL A 348 -7.12 6.54 -0.80
CA VAL A 348 -6.39 6.02 -1.97
C VAL A 348 -4.90 6.30 -1.90
N ALA A 349 -4.12 5.63 -2.73
CA ALA A 349 -2.65 5.64 -2.70
C ALA A 349 -2.09 5.24 -1.32
N ILE A 350 -2.76 4.30 -0.66
CA ILE A 350 -2.39 3.79 0.66
C ILE A 350 -1.75 2.42 0.49
N TRP A 351 -0.54 2.28 0.97
CA TRP A 351 0.19 1.02 0.94
C TRP A 351 -0.16 0.15 2.16
N VAL A 352 0.12 -1.15 2.06
CA VAL A 352 -0.16 -2.13 3.14
C VAL A 352 0.39 -1.66 4.49
N THR A 353 1.57 -1.05 4.49
CA THR A 353 2.22 -0.49 5.69
C THR A 353 1.32 0.45 6.49
N HIS A 354 0.46 1.24 5.82
CA HIS A 354 -0.33 2.31 6.43
C HIS A 354 -1.84 2.02 6.46
N ALA A 355 -2.28 0.87 5.90
CA ALA A 355 -3.70 0.67 5.58
C ALA A 355 -4.62 0.70 6.81
N ALA A 356 -4.26 0.01 7.89
CA ALA A 356 -5.08 0.02 9.11
C ALA A 356 -5.04 1.37 9.82
N GLY A 357 -3.87 2.03 9.91
CA GLY A 357 -3.74 3.36 10.51
C GLY A 357 -4.55 4.42 9.77
N CYS A 358 -4.49 4.41 8.43
CA CYS A 358 -5.33 5.29 7.59
C CYS A 358 -6.82 5.00 7.78
N ALA A 359 -7.20 3.72 7.84
CA ALA A 359 -8.60 3.34 8.03
C ALA A 359 -9.15 3.81 9.38
N MET A 360 -8.38 3.68 10.47
CA MET A 360 -8.77 4.20 11.79
C MET A 360 -8.85 5.72 11.83
N LEU A 361 -7.93 6.42 11.16
CA LEU A 361 -8.00 7.87 11.07
C LEU A 361 -9.25 8.32 10.32
N LEU A 362 -9.55 7.70 9.17
CA LEU A 362 -10.72 8.04 8.38
C LEU A 362 -12.03 7.70 9.09
N GLU A 363 -12.07 6.57 9.79
CA GLU A 363 -13.21 6.18 10.62
C GLU A 363 -13.55 7.28 11.63
N LYS A 364 -12.58 7.77 12.40
CA LYS A 364 -12.78 8.86 13.37
C LYS A 364 -13.26 10.15 12.71
N MET A 365 -12.68 10.52 11.56
CA MET A 365 -13.12 11.69 10.79
C MET A 365 -14.59 11.54 10.36
N MET A 366 -14.98 10.37 9.84
CA MET A 366 -16.34 10.09 9.36
C MET A 366 -17.37 10.07 10.49
N LEU A 367 -16.97 9.64 11.69
CA LEU A 367 -17.80 9.61 12.90
C LEU A 367 -17.72 10.91 13.70
N ARG A 368 -16.91 11.88 13.27
CA ARG A 368 -16.68 13.17 13.95
C ARG A 368 -16.14 13.00 15.38
N GLU A 369 -15.34 11.99 15.59
CA GLU A 369 -14.59 11.78 16.82
C GLU A 369 -13.29 12.62 16.82
N ALA A 370 -12.60 12.66 17.95
CA ALA A 370 -11.30 13.33 18.04
C ALA A 370 -10.22 12.54 17.26
N TYR A 371 -9.51 13.21 16.38
CA TYR A 371 -8.43 12.65 15.58
C TYR A 371 -7.25 13.61 15.51
N ASP A 372 -6.14 13.15 14.94
CA ASP A 372 -4.94 13.96 14.72
C ASP A 372 -5.15 14.86 13.48
N GLU A 373 -5.41 16.15 13.74
CA GLU A 373 -5.72 17.12 12.68
C GLU A 373 -4.49 17.43 11.81
N ASP A 374 -3.27 17.36 12.37
CA ASP A 374 -2.04 17.60 11.61
C ASP A 374 -1.83 16.48 10.58
N ILE A 375 -2.01 15.23 10.98
CA ILE A 375 -1.96 14.09 10.05
C ILE A 375 -3.07 14.21 9.00
N ALA A 376 -4.30 14.53 9.40
CA ALA A 376 -5.41 14.68 8.47
C ALA A 376 -5.12 15.76 7.42
N LYS A 377 -4.53 16.87 7.82
CA LYS A 377 -4.11 17.96 6.92
C LYS A 377 -3.02 17.52 5.95
N ASP A 378 -2.03 16.77 6.41
CA ASP A 378 -0.96 16.24 5.55
C ASP A 378 -1.51 15.31 4.46
N LEU A 379 -2.64 14.65 4.73
CA LEU A 379 -3.26 13.66 3.83
C LEU A 379 -4.45 14.19 3.05
N ASP A 380 -4.83 15.47 3.21
CA ASP A 380 -5.99 16.08 2.58
C ASP A 380 -5.99 15.85 1.06
N PRO A 381 -7.07 15.31 0.47
CA PRO A 381 -7.16 15.09 -0.96
C PRO A 381 -7.02 16.37 -1.79
N GLY A 382 -7.40 17.53 -1.24
CA GLY A 382 -7.32 18.85 -1.87
C GLY A 382 -5.95 19.53 -1.79
N ARG A 383 -4.94 18.95 -1.12
CA ARG A 383 -3.64 19.60 -0.90
C ARG A 383 -2.85 19.95 -2.17
N PHE A 384 -3.26 19.43 -3.31
CA PHE A 384 -2.66 19.73 -4.61
C PHE A 384 -3.48 20.70 -5.47
N GLU A 385 -4.53 21.30 -4.90
CA GLU A 385 -5.38 22.24 -5.62
C GLU A 385 -4.58 23.39 -6.25
N GLY A 386 -4.97 23.78 -7.47
CA GLY A 386 -4.31 24.86 -8.24
C GLY A 386 -3.06 24.43 -9.02
N ARG A 387 -2.63 23.18 -8.93
CA ARG A 387 -1.53 22.63 -9.75
C ARG A 387 -2.08 21.89 -10.98
N SER A 388 -1.34 21.90 -12.09
CA SER A 388 -1.77 21.20 -13.29
C SER A 388 -1.61 19.67 -13.17
N GLU A 389 -2.50 18.91 -13.83
CA GLU A 389 -2.43 17.44 -13.84
C GLU A 389 -1.10 16.93 -14.40
N GLU A 390 -0.59 17.56 -15.48
CA GLU A 390 0.68 17.21 -16.10
C GLU A 390 1.86 17.39 -15.13
N GLU A 391 1.91 18.53 -14.42
CA GLU A 391 2.94 18.80 -13.40
C GLU A 391 2.88 17.76 -12.27
N LEU A 392 1.68 17.43 -11.81
CA LEU A 392 1.47 16.47 -10.72
C LEU A 392 1.86 15.05 -11.14
N GLU A 393 1.53 14.64 -12.37
CA GLU A 393 1.92 13.34 -12.92
C GLU A 393 3.45 13.22 -13.03
N VAL A 394 4.10 14.22 -13.61
CA VAL A 394 5.58 14.26 -13.73
C VAL A 394 6.23 14.18 -12.36
N THR A 395 5.70 14.93 -11.37
CA THR A 395 6.21 14.90 -10.00
C THR A 395 6.02 13.52 -9.37
N ALA A 396 4.85 12.90 -9.51
CA ALA A 396 4.56 11.58 -8.97
C ALA A 396 5.47 10.48 -9.58
N LEU A 397 5.70 10.54 -10.89
CA LEU A 397 6.61 9.60 -11.55
C LEU A 397 8.07 9.77 -11.08
N LYS A 398 8.51 11.01 -10.83
CA LYS A 398 9.82 11.24 -10.22
C LYS A 398 9.89 10.66 -8.81
N GLN A 399 8.87 10.85 -7.99
CA GLN A 399 8.81 10.32 -6.63
C GLN A 399 8.85 8.78 -6.57
N TYR A 400 8.51 8.08 -7.65
CA TYR A 400 8.64 6.62 -7.73
C TYR A 400 10.10 6.17 -7.54
N ASN A 401 11.07 6.81 -8.19
CA ASN A 401 12.48 6.48 -8.02
C ASN A 401 13.02 6.92 -6.66
N ASP A 402 12.42 7.98 -6.09
CA ASP A 402 12.83 8.55 -4.81
C ASP A 402 12.21 7.85 -3.57
N ILE A 403 11.45 6.74 -3.76
CA ILE A 403 10.82 5.99 -2.65
C ILE A 403 11.84 5.54 -1.59
N TYR A 404 13.08 5.25 -1.99
CA TYR A 404 14.18 4.91 -1.08
C TYR A 404 15.25 6.00 -0.99
N SER A 405 15.02 7.15 -1.59
CA SER A 405 15.90 8.29 -1.44
C SER A 405 15.87 8.77 0.00
N THR A 406 17.04 8.94 0.57
CA THR A 406 17.21 9.46 1.94
C THR A 406 17.72 10.89 1.93
N ASP A 407 17.74 11.50 0.74
CA ASP A 407 18.10 12.90 0.55
C ASP A 407 16.86 13.77 0.84
N CYS A 408 16.89 14.43 2.02
CA CYS A 408 15.93 15.46 2.41
C CYS A 408 16.38 16.83 1.94
#